data_a7a5443999c9e5908092f716979937fb
#
_entry.id   a7a5443999c9e5908092f716979937fb
#
_cell.length_a   1.000
_cell.length_b   1.000
_cell.length_c   1.000
_cell.angle_alpha   90.00
_cell.angle_beta   90.00
_cell.angle_gamma   90.00
#
_symmetry.space_group_name_H-M   'P 1'
#
loop_
_entity.id
_entity.type
_entity.pdbx_description
1 polymer ?
#
loop_
_entity_poly.entity_id
_entity_poly.type
_entity_poly.pdbx_seq_one_letter_code
_entity_poly.pdbx_strand_id
1 'polypeptide(L)'
;LKILVVEDSSSMRAYLTTVIEGGTESYDLEIVEAASGFEALKTLPHHKFDAILTDINMPDINGLELVSFLKNHPVYRSIPIMVISTESTEEDRRRAAALGAEEYLVKPFEAGDLVEKLRRLLKVA
;
A
#
# COMPACT_ATOMS: atom_id res chain seq x y z
N LEU A 1 1.74 -10.09 -11.72
CA LEU A 1 1.46 -8.89 -10.92
C LEU A 1 2.49 -8.73 -9.81
N LYS A 2 2.82 -7.50 -9.48
CA LYS A 2 3.80 -7.20 -8.44
C LYS A 2 3.29 -6.05 -7.59
N ILE A 3 3.35 -6.22 -6.26
CA ILE A 3 2.96 -5.15 -5.34
C ILE A 3 4.09 -4.83 -4.37
N LEU A 4 4.10 -3.58 -3.90
CA LEU A 4 5.02 -3.11 -2.87
C LEU A 4 4.23 -2.92 -1.58
N VAL A 5 4.72 -3.50 -0.48
CA VAL A 5 4.14 -3.33 0.85
C VAL A 5 5.13 -2.54 1.70
N VAL A 6 4.75 -1.34 2.10
CA VAL A 6 5.58 -0.43 2.90
C VAL A 6 5.03 -0.37 4.32
N GLU A 7 5.75 -0.97 5.27
CA GLU A 7 5.31 -1.08 6.66
C GLU A 7 6.54 -1.23 7.56
N ASP A 8 6.71 -0.35 8.54
CA ASP A 8 7.88 -0.38 9.42
C ASP A 8 7.84 -1.46 10.49
N SER A 9 6.63 -1.91 10.89
CA SER A 9 6.48 -3.01 11.84
C SER A 9 6.70 -4.35 11.13
N SER A 10 7.73 -5.09 11.53
CA SER A 10 8.04 -6.39 10.91
C SER A 10 6.90 -7.40 11.12
N SER A 11 6.25 -7.38 12.29
CA SER A 11 5.14 -8.29 12.57
C SER A 11 3.90 -7.95 11.74
N MET A 12 3.60 -6.66 11.58
CA MET A 12 2.47 -6.24 10.74
C MET A 12 2.77 -6.54 9.27
N ARG A 13 4.00 -6.32 8.83
CA ARG A 13 4.41 -6.60 7.45
C ARG A 13 4.26 -8.09 7.13
N ALA A 14 4.68 -8.96 8.06
CA ALA A 14 4.50 -10.41 7.93
C ALA A 14 3.02 -10.79 7.88
N TYR A 15 2.19 -10.16 8.72
CA TYR A 15 0.76 -10.40 8.73
C TYR A 15 0.10 -10.00 7.41
N LEU A 16 0.44 -8.81 6.90
CA LEU A 16 -0.08 -8.33 5.61
C LEU A 16 0.28 -9.30 4.48
N THR A 17 1.53 -9.71 4.43
CA THR A 17 2.01 -10.66 3.42
C THR A 17 1.24 -11.97 3.49
N THR A 18 1.05 -12.52 4.68
CA THR A 18 0.31 -13.77 4.89
C THR A 18 -1.14 -13.64 4.41
N VAL A 19 -1.81 -12.56 4.77
CA VAL A 19 -3.21 -12.33 4.36
C VAL A 19 -3.31 -12.19 2.84
N ILE A 20 -2.40 -11.44 2.25
CA ILE A 20 -2.40 -11.20 0.80
C ILE A 20 -2.15 -12.50 0.06
N GLU A 21 -1.15 -13.27 0.45
CA GLU A 21 -0.84 -14.55 -0.19
C GLU A 21 -2.01 -15.53 -0.09
N GLY A 22 -2.66 -15.59 1.09
CA GLY A 22 -3.80 -16.47 1.29
C GLY A 22 -5.03 -16.10 0.47
N GLY A 23 -5.17 -14.83 0.10
CA GLY A 23 -6.32 -14.36 -0.65
C GLY A 23 -6.08 -14.19 -2.16
N THR A 24 -4.86 -14.38 -2.61
CA THR A 24 -4.48 -14.15 -4.00
C THR A 24 -3.79 -15.35 -4.65
N GLU A 25 -4.05 -16.55 -4.14
CA GLU A 25 -3.43 -17.79 -4.65
C GLU A 25 -3.71 -18.05 -6.13
N SER A 26 -4.85 -17.55 -6.62
CA SER A 26 -5.23 -17.72 -8.03
C SER A 26 -4.53 -16.73 -8.96
N TYR A 27 -3.76 -15.80 -8.40
CA TYR A 27 -3.03 -14.79 -9.19
C TYR A 27 -1.53 -15.07 -9.11
N ASP A 28 -0.83 -14.75 -10.18
CA ASP A 28 0.63 -14.74 -10.16
C ASP A 28 1.06 -13.40 -9.57
N LEU A 29 1.19 -13.34 -8.25
CA LEU A 29 1.46 -12.12 -7.52
C LEU A 29 2.77 -12.22 -6.74
N GLU A 30 3.68 -11.31 -7.02
CA GLU A 30 4.93 -11.16 -6.27
C GLU A 30 4.79 -9.98 -5.30
N ILE A 31 5.19 -10.19 -4.04
CA ILE A 31 5.17 -9.15 -3.01
C ILE A 31 6.60 -8.72 -2.72
N VAL A 32 6.87 -7.43 -2.86
CA VAL A 32 8.14 -6.82 -2.47
C VAL A 32 7.87 -6.00 -1.21
N GLU A 33 8.71 -6.14 -0.19
CA GLU A 33 8.53 -5.48 1.09
C GLU A 33 9.54 -4.36 1.28
N ALA A 34 9.10 -3.28 1.91
CA ALA A 34 9.95 -2.18 2.33
C ALA A 34 9.62 -1.83 3.78
N ALA A 35 10.63 -1.66 4.60
CA ALA A 35 10.47 -1.39 6.04
C ALA A 35 10.41 0.11 6.36
N SER A 36 10.54 0.97 5.36
CA SER A 36 10.50 2.42 5.54
C SER A 36 10.19 3.13 4.22
N GLY A 37 9.88 4.40 4.31
CA GLY A 37 9.66 5.22 3.11
C GLY A 37 10.92 5.34 2.27
N PHE A 38 12.09 5.50 2.88
CA PHE A 38 13.36 5.55 2.14
C PHE A 38 13.63 4.23 1.42
N GLU A 39 13.38 3.11 2.08
CA GLU A 39 13.56 1.80 1.46
C GLU A 39 12.62 1.63 0.26
N ALA A 40 11.39 2.12 0.38
CA ALA A 40 10.43 2.11 -0.72
C ALA A 40 10.96 2.92 -1.91
N LEU A 41 11.48 4.13 -1.64
CA LEU A 41 12.02 4.98 -2.68
C LEU A 41 13.21 4.35 -3.40
N LYS A 42 14.06 3.62 -2.67
CA LYS A 42 15.19 2.90 -3.26
C LYS A 42 14.74 1.71 -4.11
N THR A 43 13.63 1.11 -3.73
CA THR A 43 13.11 -0.09 -4.38
C THR A 43 12.37 0.22 -5.68
N LEU A 44 11.65 1.34 -5.71
CA LEU A 44 10.79 1.73 -6.83
C LEU A 44 11.46 1.68 -8.21
N PRO A 45 12.70 2.19 -8.40
CA PRO A 45 13.31 2.19 -9.73
C PRO A 45 13.66 0.79 -10.27
N HIS A 46 13.70 -0.20 -9.41
CA HIS A 46 14.14 -1.56 -9.78
C HIS A 46 12.98 -2.50 -10.15
N HIS A 47 11.74 -2.04 -10.06
CA HIS A 47 10.56 -2.87 -10.31
C HIS A 47 9.46 -2.06 -10.99
N LYS A 48 8.54 -2.77 -11.61
CA LYS A 48 7.27 -2.19 -12.08
C LYS A 48 6.16 -2.72 -11.19
N PHE A 49 5.62 -1.86 -10.35
CA PHE A 49 4.57 -2.25 -9.42
C PHE A 49 3.18 -2.02 -10.00
N ASP A 50 2.29 -2.96 -9.73
CA ASP A 50 0.88 -2.87 -10.11
C ASP A 50 0.04 -2.24 -9.02
N ALA A 51 0.54 -2.22 -7.79
CA ALA A 51 -0.10 -1.54 -6.66
C ALA A 51 0.92 -1.31 -5.54
N ILE A 52 0.65 -0.33 -4.69
CA ILE A 52 1.45 -0.03 -3.51
C ILE A 52 0.52 0.05 -2.31
N LEU A 53 0.89 -0.65 -1.23
CA LEU A 53 0.21 -0.58 0.07
C LEU A 53 1.18 0.10 1.03
N THR A 54 0.75 1.14 1.74
CA THR A 54 1.62 1.84 2.68
C THR A 54 0.89 2.22 3.97
N ASP A 55 1.60 2.07 5.09
CA ASP A 55 1.17 2.65 6.35
C ASP A 55 1.42 4.17 6.32
N ILE A 56 0.75 4.91 7.18
CA ILE A 56 0.97 6.35 7.33
C ILE A 56 2.12 6.61 8.29
N ASN A 57 2.11 5.97 9.45
CA ASN A 57 3.03 6.28 10.54
C ASN A 57 4.35 5.53 10.42
N MET A 58 5.33 6.16 9.79
CA MET A 58 6.68 5.63 9.63
C MET A 58 7.69 6.68 10.08
N PRO A 59 8.85 6.27 10.64
CA PRO A 59 9.75 7.23 11.30
C PRO A 59 10.51 8.18 10.38
N ASP A 60 10.70 7.82 9.12
CA ASP A 60 11.49 8.62 8.18
C ASP A 60 10.61 9.50 7.27
N ILE A 61 9.85 8.86 6.39
CA ILE A 61 8.89 9.52 5.50
C ILE A 61 7.54 8.93 5.83
N ASN A 62 6.53 9.76 6.18
CA ASN A 62 5.23 9.19 6.46
C ASN A 62 4.52 8.79 5.16
N GLY A 63 3.51 7.90 5.29
CA GLY A 63 2.83 7.35 4.13
C GLY A 63 2.13 8.38 3.26
N LEU A 64 1.62 9.46 3.85
CA LEU A 64 0.98 10.52 3.07
C LEU A 64 1.99 11.32 2.24
N GLU A 65 3.18 11.53 2.79
CA GLU A 65 4.28 12.14 2.02
C GLU A 65 4.70 11.23 0.86
N LEU A 66 4.74 9.92 1.10
CA LEU A 66 5.05 8.95 0.07
C LEU A 66 4.00 8.96 -1.04
N VAL A 67 2.71 8.99 -0.67
CA VAL A 67 1.61 9.08 -1.63
C VAL A 67 1.75 10.35 -2.48
N SER A 68 2.01 11.48 -1.83
CA SER A 68 2.18 12.76 -2.52
C SER A 68 3.34 12.70 -3.52
N PHE A 69 4.48 12.16 -3.10
CA PHE A 69 5.63 12.00 -3.99
C PHE A 69 5.28 11.16 -5.21
N LEU A 70 4.67 10.00 -4.98
CA LEU A 70 4.34 9.07 -6.06
C LEU A 70 3.34 9.67 -7.04
N LYS A 71 2.30 10.30 -6.54
CA LYS A 71 1.23 10.86 -7.39
C LYS A 71 1.67 12.10 -8.16
N ASN A 72 2.74 12.76 -7.73
CA ASN A 72 3.32 13.89 -8.43
C ASN A 72 4.51 13.50 -9.31
N HIS A 73 4.87 12.21 -9.34
CA HIS A 73 6.00 11.74 -10.15
C HIS A 73 5.51 11.18 -11.48
N PRO A 74 6.05 11.64 -12.61
CA PRO A 74 5.54 11.22 -13.93
C PRO A 74 5.63 9.72 -14.20
N VAL A 75 6.60 9.02 -13.57
CA VAL A 75 6.76 7.57 -13.76
C VAL A 75 5.81 6.77 -12.86
N TYR A 76 5.54 7.26 -11.65
CA TYR A 76 4.83 6.48 -10.62
C TYR A 76 3.37 6.87 -10.41
N ARG A 77 2.94 8.00 -10.95
CA ARG A 77 1.60 8.56 -10.65
C ARG A 77 0.43 7.65 -11.04
N SER A 78 0.63 6.73 -11.96
CA SER A 78 -0.43 5.82 -12.41
C SER A 78 -0.56 4.57 -11.55
N ILE A 79 0.39 4.33 -10.62
CA ILE A 79 0.34 3.15 -9.74
C ILE A 79 -0.73 3.38 -8.69
N PRO A 80 -1.74 2.49 -8.57
CA PRO A 80 -2.77 2.63 -7.54
C PRO A 80 -2.19 2.36 -6.15
N ILE A 81 -2.65 3.15 -5.17
CA ILE A 81 -2.12 3.11 -3.81
C ILE A 81 -3.24 2.88 -2.80
N MET A 82 -3.02 1.97 -1.87
CA MET A 82 -3.86 1.75 -0.70
C MET A 82 -3.11 2.21 0.54
N VAL A 83 -3.74 3.07 1.34
CA VAL A 83 -3.23 3.49 2.65
C VAL A 83 -3.83 2.56 3.69
N ILE A 84 -3.00 2.03 4.60
CA ILE A 84 -3.43 1.17 5.70
C ILE A 84 -3.00 1.83 7.00
N SER A 85 -3.95 2.21 7.86
CA SER A 85 -3.64 3.03 9.02
C SER A 85 -4.59 2.80 10.19
N THR A 86 -4.11 3.08 11.41
CA THR A 86 -4.95 3.13 12.60
C THR A 86 -5.79 4.41 12.64
N GLU A 87 -5.46 5.43 11.85
CA GLU A 87 -6.22 6.67 11.78
C GLU A 87 -7.52 6.43 11.01
N SER A 88 -8.65 6.73 11.65
CA SER A 88 -9.97 6.31 11.14
C SER A 88 -10.96 7.45 10.91
N THR A 89 -10.56 8.71 11.11
CA THR A 89 -11.49 9.82 10.94
C THR A 89 -11.80 10.08 9.47
N GLU A 90 -12.94 10.68 9.22
CA GLU A 90 -13.34 11.09 7.87
C GLU A 90 -12.33 12.07 7.27
N GLU A 91 -11.75 12.94 8.11
CA GLU A 91 -10.73 13.88 7.68
C GLU A 91 -9.47 13.17 7.20
N ASP A 92 -9.03 12.14 7.94
CA ASP A 92 -7.86 11.34 7.55
C ASP A 92 -8.06 10.70 6.19
N ARG A 93 -9.23 10.11 5.97
CA ARG A 93 -9.57 9.47 4.69
C ARG A 93 -9.62 10.48 3.55
N ARG A 94 -10.21 11.64 3.79
CA ARG A 94 -10.28 12.70 2.78
C ARG A 94 -8.91 13.23 2.41
N ARG A 95 -8.03 13.36 3.41
CA ARG A 95 -6.65 13.81 3.17
C ARG A 95 -5.91 12.84 2.26
N ALA A 96 -5.99 11.54 2.56
CA ALA A 96 -5.36 10.52 1.74
C ALA A 96 -5.92 10.51 0.32
N ALA A 97 -7.24 10.58 0.19
CA ALA A 97 -7.92 10.61 -1.11
C ALA A 97 -7.54 11.87 -1.91
N ALA A 98 -7.44 13.02 -1.24
CA ALA A 98 -7.06 14.27 -1.88
C ALA A 98 -5.65 14.22 -2.44
N LEU A 99 -4.75 13.45 -1.82
CA LEU A 99 -3.40 13.25 -2.32
C LEU A 99 -3.32 12.22 -3.45
N GLY A 100 -4.39 11.49 -3.68
CA GLY A 100 -4.49 10.55 -4.80
C GLY A 100 -4.52 9.07 -4.43
N ALA A 101 -4.58 8.72 -3.13
CA ALA A 101 -4.72 7.32 -2.72
C ALA A 101 -6.09 6.79 -3.17
N GLU A 102 -6.10 5.64 -3.80
CA GLU A 102 -7.32 5.05 -4.36
C GLU A 102 -8.11 4.25 -3.32
N GLU A 103 -7.43 3.68 -2.31
CA GLU A 103 -8.09 2.90 -1.26
C GLU A 103 -7.54 3.27 0.11
N TYR A 104 -8.37 3.09 1.13
CA TYR A 104 -8.01 3.33 2.53
C TYR A 104 -8.53 2.18 3.37
N LEU A 105 -7.67 1.57 4.19
CA LEU A 105 -8.04 0.46 5.06
C LEU A 105 -7.64 0.78 6.50
N VAL A 106 -8.59 0.73 7.43
CA VAL A 106 -8.36 1.06 8.83
C VAL A 106 -7.94 -0.20 9.60
N LYS A 107 -6.89 -0.07 10.41
CA LYS A 107 -6.46 -1.14 11.34
C LYS A 107 -7.23 -1.03 12.66
N PRO A 108 -7.63 -2.13 13.30
CA PRO A 108 -7.54 -3.50 12.80
C PRO A 108 -8.58 -3.76 11.71
N PHE A 109 -8.27 -4.63 10.75
CA PHE A 109 -9.13 -4.92 9.61
C PHE A 109 -9.42 -6.41 9.50
N GLU A 110 -10.51 -6.74 8.80
CA GLU A 110 -10.81 -8.11 8.43
C GLU A 110 -9.95 -8.50 7.22
N ALA A 111 -9.43 -9.73 7.23
CA ALA A 111 -8.61 -10.22 6.11
C ALA A 111 -9.34 -10.10 4.77
N GLY A 112 -10.63 -10.42 4.75
CA GLY A 112 -11.44 -10.32 3.53
C GLY A 112 -11.54 -8.91 2.99
N ASP A 113 -11.57 -7.90 3.86
CA ASP A 113 -11.64 -6.50 3.42
C ASP A 113 -10.35 -6.08 2.73
N LEU A 114 -9.21 -6.51 3.27
CA LEU A 114 -7.92 -6.25 2.63
C LEU A 114 -7.87 -6.87 1.22
N VAL A 115 -8.22 -8.13 1.13
CA VAL A 115 -8.19 -8.86 -0.14
C VAL A 115 -9.13 -8.24 -1.17
N GLU A 116 -10.34 -7.89 -0.75
CA GLU A 116 -11.31 -7.27 -1.64
C GLU A 116 -10.82 -5.92 -2.18
N LYS A 117 -10.30 -5.08 -1.28
CA LYS A 117 -9.75 -3.78 -1.69
C LYS A 117 -8.54 -3.95 -2.62
N LEU A 118 -7.69 -4.92 -2.34
CA LEU A 118 -6.54 -5.21 -3.18
C LEU A 118 -6.99 -5.66 -4.58
N ARG A 119 -7.99 -6.51 -4.68
CA ARG A 119 -8.55 -6.92 -5.97
C ARG A 119 -9.05 -5.73 -6.77
N ARG A 120 -9.76 -4.81 -6.11
CA ARG A 120 -10.23 -3.59 -6.78
C ARG A 120 -9.06 -2.75 -7.27
N LEU A 121 -8.02 -2.64 -6.43
CA LEU A 121 -6.83 -1.87 -6.75
C LEU A 121 -6.11 -2.43 -7.97
N LEU A 122 -5.99 -3.75 -8.02
CA LEU A 122 -5.34 -4.46 -9.13
C LEU A 122 -6.26 -4.65 -10.34
N LYS A 123 -7.54 -4.32 -10.21
CA LYS A 123 -8.57 -4.48 -11.26
C LYS A 123 -8.70 -5.92 -11.73
N VAL A 124 -8.68 -6.86 -10.79
CA VAL A 124 -8.88 -8.28 -11.04
C VAL A 124 -10.16 -8.77 -10.38
N ALA A 125 -10.72 -9.82 -10.93
CA ALA A 125 -12.01 -10.38 -10.45
C ALA A 125 -11.87 -11.14 -9.12
#